data_ef7ce4a5ad94a33c7ee7e6bd09ac9b22
#
_entry.id   ef7ce4a5ad94a33c7ee7e6bd09ac9b22
#
_cell.length_a   1.000
_cell.length_b   1.000
_cell.length_c   1.000
_cell.angle_alpha   90.00
_cell.angle_beta   90.00
_cell.angle_gamma   90.00
#
_symmetry.space_group_name_H-M   'P 1'
#
loop_
_entity.id
_entity.type
_entity.pdbx_description
1 polymer ?
#
loop_
_entity_poly.entity_id
_entity_poly.type
_entity_poly.pdbx_seq_one_letter_code
_entity_poly.pdbx_strand_id
1 'polypeptide(L)'
;GVSDGVSNTLSAGINAAVTSIPLTAITGFPTAGTLTIGTEDITYTGISSLNLTGCVRGVNGTTAATHNSGDTVAQSPRGMTDIQEANYRVDTTSVDTPMTRISRSQYQGFSNKTDLGLPTQYWVQRFIDKVTMTLYLTPGSSQAGDFINFYYTKRIDDVGAYTNATDVPYRFVPCMIMGLAYYLAIK
;
A
#
# COMPACT_ATOMS: atom_id res chain seq x y z
N GLY A 1 8.65 2.66 -0.34
CA GLY A 1 7.29 2.36 -0.78
C GLY A 1 6.49 1.68 0.32
N VAL A 2 5.17 1.68 0.19
CA VAL A 2 4.27 0.98 1.11
C VAL A 2 3.79 -0.28 0.40
N SER A 3 3.89 -1.43 1.07
CA SER A 3 3.47 -2.73 0.50
C SER A 3 2.43 -3.39 1.43
N ASP A 4 1.51 -4.15 0.83
CA ASP A 4 0.59 -5.05 1.54
C ASP A 4 1.20 -6.44 1.80
N GLY A 5 2.50 -6.58 1.57
CA GLY A 5 3.23 -7.84 1.67
C GLY A 5 3.33 -8.61 0.34
N VAL A 6 2.60 -8.18 -0.70
CA VAL A 6 2.74 -8.76 -2.04
C VAL A 6 3.84 -8.04 -2.79
N SER A 7 4.87 -8.76 -3.17
CA SER A 7 5.96 -8.24 -3.97
C SER A 7 6.50 -9.29 -4.95
N ASN A 8 7.09 -8.80 -6.02
CA ASN A 8 7.80 -9.62 -7.00
C ASN A 8 8.91 -8.79 -7.66
N THR A 9 9.56 -9.32 -8.66
CA THR A 9 10.63 -8.61 -9.36
C THR A 9 10.29 -8.41 -10.84
N LEU A 10 10.87 -7.37 -11.44
CA LEU A 10 10.81 -7.16 -12.88
C LEU A 10 11.54 -8.30 -13.60
N SER A 11 10.88 -8.90 -14.59
CA SER A 11 11.51 -9.91 -15.45
C SER A 11 12.39 -9.30 -16.55
N ALA A 12 12.19 -8.03 -16.86
CA ALA A 12 12.98 -7.26 -17.82
C ALA A 12 13.05 -5.78 -17.39
N GLY A 13 14.10 -5.09 -17.82
CA GLY A 13 14.20 -3.63 -17.60
C GLY A 13 13.10 -2.86 -18.32
N ILE A 14 12.64 -1.77 -17.72
CA ILE A 14 11.59 -0.90 -18.26
C ILE A 14 12.07 0.55 -18.32
N ASN A 15 11.63 1.28 -19.33
CA ASN A 15 11.84 2.74 -19.41
C ASN A 15 10.67 3.49 -18.75
N ALA A 16 10.79 4.82 -18.65
CA ALA A 16 9.80 5.67 -18.00
C ALA A 16 8.43 5.79 -18.75
N ALA A 17 8.34 5.29 -19.98
CA ALA A 17 7.16 5.47 -20.84
C ALA A 17 6.34 4.20 -21.06
N VAL A 18 6.81 3.03 -20.58
CA VAL A 18 6.09 1.78 -20.80
C VAL A 18 4.76 1.76 -20.03
N THR A 19 3.74 1.19 -20.66
CA THR A 19 2.39 1.01 -20.10
C THR A 19 2.10 -0.46 -19.75
N SER A 20 3.10 -1.33 -19.88
CA SER A 20 3.04 -2.73 -19.48
C SER A 20 4.30 -3.10 -18.71
N ILE A 21 4.13 -3.68 -17.51
CA ILE A 21 5.22 -3.99 -16.58
C ILE A 21 5.34 -5.50 -16.48
N PRO A 22 6.46 -6.09 -16.96
CA PRO A 22 6.69 -7.52 -16.93
C PRO A 22 7.20 -7.97 -15.56
N LEU A 23 6.56 -8.98 -14.98
CA LEU A 23 6.95 -9.56 -13.69
C LEU A 23 7.47 -10.99 -13.86
N THR A 24 8.27 -11.43 -12.89
CA THR A 24 8.71 -12.86 -12.83
C THR A 24 7.59 -13.77 -12.35
N ALA A 25 6.65 -13.27 -11.55
CA ALA A 25 5.41 -13.94 -11.18
C ALA A 25 4.33 -12.91 -10.87
N ILE A 26 3.05 -13.34 -10.92
CA ILE A 26 1.89 -12.45 -10.71
C ILE A 26 1.07 -12.84 -9.48
N THR A 27 1.48 -13.89 -8.78
CA THR A 27 0.74 -14.41 -7.62
C THR A 27 0.55 -13.35 -6.54
N GLY A 28 -0.68 -13.19 -6.10
CA GLY A 28 -1.07 -12.21 -5.05
C GLY A 28 -1.37 -10.80 -5.58
N PHE A 29 -0.96 -10.46 -6.82
CA PHE A 29 -1.32 -9.17 -7.39
C PHE A 29 -2.81 -9.15 -7.76
N PRO A 30 -3.57 -8.11 -7.32
CA PRO A 30 -4.96 -7.93 -7.73
C PRO A 30 -5.05 -7.55 -9.23
N THR A 31 -6.24 -7.68 -9.81
CA THR A 31 -6.47 -7.36 -11.24
C THR A 31 -6.22 -5.90 -11.60
N ALA A 32 -6.29 -5.00 -10.63
CA ALA A 32 -5.94 -3.60 -10.78
C ALA A 32 -5.43 -3.05 -9.44
N GLY A 33 -4.59 -2.03 -9.45
CA GLY A 33 -4.06 -1.46 -8.22
C GLY A 33 -2.97 -0.42 -8.43
N THR A 34 -2.26 -0.14 -7.35
CA THR A 34 -1.05 0.69 -7.35
C THR A 34 0.11 -0.14 -6.85
N LEU A 35 1.25 0.03 -7.45
CA LEU A 35 2.51 -0.59 -7.05
C LEU A 35 3.60 0.46 -6.92
N THR A 36 4.67 0.10 -6.23
CA THR A 36 5.87 0.93 -6.10
C THR A 36 7.08 0.17 -6.61
N ILE A 37 7.93 0.83 -7.41
CA ILE A 37 9.25 0.35 -7.82
C ILE A 37 10.27 1.42 -7.42
N GLY A 38 11.14 1.11 -6.49
CA GLY A 38 12.05 2.11 -5.91
C GLY A 38 11.28 3.26 -5.27
N THR A 39 11.33 4.46 -5.87
CA THR A 39 10.61 5.66 -5.42
C THR A 39 9.43 6.03 -6.31
N GLU A 40 9.14 5.27 -7.37
CA GLU A 40 8.05 5.54 -8.29
C GLU A 40 6.80 4.75 -7.92
N ASP A 41 5.66 5.43 -7.86
CA ASP A 41 4.34 4.83 -7.80
C ASP A 41 3.72 4.72 -9.20
N ILE A 42 3.10 3.58 -9.47
CA ILE A 42 2.52 3.24 -10.78
C ILE A 42 1.15 2.61 -10.54
N THR A 43 0.12 3.09 -11.20
CA THR A 43 -1.18 2.41 -11.23
C THR A 43 -1.26 1.48 -12.43
N TYR A 44 -2.02 0.39 -12.30
CA TYR A 44 -2.33 -0.53 -13.39
C TYR A 44 -3.80 -0.93 -13.34
N THR A 45 -4.38 -1.27 -14.48
CA THR A 45 -5.81 -1.57 -14.63
C THR A 45 -6.11 -2.99 -15.09
N GLY A 46 -5.09 -3.79 -15.38
CA GLY A 46 -5.29 -5.15 -15.84
C GLY A 46 -4.04 -6.03 -15.67
N ILE A 47 -4.25 -7.33 -15.84
CA ILE A 47 -3.20 -8.34 -15.88
C ILE A 47 -3.38 -9.14 -17.17
N SER A 48 -2.28 -9.36 -17.89
CA SER A 48 -2.23 -10.24 -19.05
C SER A 48 -0.98 -11.13 -18.94
N SER A 49 -1.17 -12.43 -18.75
CA SER A 49 -0.07 -13.37 -18.48
C SER A 49 0.73 -12.91 -17.25
N LEU A 50 2.02 -12.66 -17.41
CA LEU A 50 2.92 -12.15 -16.35
C LEU A 50 3.11 -10.63 -16.40
N ASN A 51 2.27 -9.90 -17.14
CA ASN A 51 2.39 -8.45 -17.28
C ASN A 51 1.24 -7.74 -16.57
N LEU A 52 1.56 -6.68 -15.83
CA LEU A 52 0.60 -5.68 -15.41
C LEU A 52 0.38 -4.71 -16.57
N THR A 53 -0.88 -4.46 -16.94
CA THR A 53 -1.25 -3.69 -18.14
C THR A 53 -2.06 -2.45 -17.81
N GLY A 54 -2.12 -1.50 -18.77
CA GLY A 54 -2.79 -0.22 -18.54
C GLY A 54 -2.11 0.61 -17.47
N CYS A 55 -0.77 0.57 -17.43
CA CYS A 55 0.01 1.26 -16.41
C CYS A 55 0.07 2.77 -16.67
N VAL A 56 -0.17 3.55 -15.60
CA VAL A 56 0.08 4.99 -15.56
C VAL A 56 1.25 5.23 -14.62
N ARG A 57 2.30 5.85 -15.16
CA ARG A 57 3.59 6.03 -14.50
C ARG A 57 3.62 7.32 -13.67
N GLY A 58 4.45 7.35 -12.62
CA GLY A 58 4.70 8.55 -11.82
C GLY A 58 3.48 9.12 -11.11
N VAL A 59 2.56 8.28 -10.63
CA VAL A 59 1.36 8.73 -9.89
C VAL A 59 1.71 9.15 -8.45
N ASN A 60 0.74 9.70 -7.72
CA ASN A 60 0.88 10.13 -6.31
C ASN A 60 2.00 11.17 -6.08
N GLY A 61 2.35 11.96 -7.10
CA GLY A 61 3.39 12.97 -7.00
C GLY A 61 4.81 12.42 -7.14
N THR A 62 4.97 11.18 -7.55
CA THR A 62 6.27 10.59 -7.91
C THR A 62 6.63 10.89 -9.37
N THR A 63 7.86 10.61 -9.75
CA THR A 63 8.34 10.82 -11.12
C THR A 63 8.60 9.47 -11.80
N ALA A 64 8.13 9.32 -13.04
CA ALA A 64 8.40 8.15 -13.85
C ALA A 64 9.91 7.99 -14.12
N ALA A 65 10.44 6.80 -13.88
CA ALA A 65 11.86 6.48 -13.98
C ALA A 65 12.11 5.19 -14.79
N THR A 66 13.36 4.96 -15.14
CA THR A 66 13.82 3.66 -15.66
C THR A 66 14.09 2.72 -14.50
N HIS A 67 13.73 1.44 -14.67
CA HIS A 67 13.99 0.38 -13.69
C HIS A 67 14.66 -0.81 -14.37
N ASN A 68 15.50 -1.50 -13.63
CA ASN A 68 16.28 -2.62 -14.14
C ASN A 68 15.53 -3.96 -13.94
N SER A 69 15.87 -4.95 -14.75
CA SER A 69 15.48 -6.33 -14.46
C SER A 69 15.95 -6.73 -13.06
N GLY A 70 15.06 -7.37 -12.30
CA GLY A 70 15.33 -7.75 -10.90
C GLY A 70 14.91 -6.71 -9.85
N ASP A 71 14.60 -5.47 -10.24
CA ASP A 71 14.08 -4.48 -9.29
C ASP A 71 12.78 -4.97 -8.65
N THR A 72 12.64 -4.71 -7.34
CA THR A 72 11.46 -5.13 -6.58
C THR A 72 10.26 -4.28 -6.94
N VAL A 73 9.17 -4.98 -7.26
CA VAL A 73 7.83 -4.42 -7.50
C VAL A 73 6.96 -4.76 -6.29
N ALA A 74 6.60 -3.78 -5.49
CA ALA A 74 5.79 -3.95 -4.29
C ALA A 74 4.36 -3.46 -4.54
N GLN A 75 3.37 -4.31 -4.27
CA GLN A 75 1.96 -3.93 -4.33
C GLN A 75 1.62 -2.99 -3.17
N SER A 76 1.05 -1.82 -3.47
CA SER A 76 0.58 -0.89 -2.44
C SER A 76 -0.72 -1.38 -1.80
N PRO A 77 -0.94 -1.15 -0.49
CA PRO A 77 -2.17 -1.51 0.19
C PRO A 77 -3.39 -0.86 -0.47
N ARG A 78 -4.43 -1.67 -0.71
CA ARG A 78 -5.69 -1.21 -1.30
C ARG A 78 -6.74 -0.99 -0.23
N GLY A 79 -7.56 0.03 -0.43
CA GLY A 79 -8.70 0.28 0.44
C GLY A 79 -8.33 0.58 1.89
N MET A 80 -7.08 0.98 2.16
CA MET A 80 -6.64 1.34 3.50
C MET A 80 -7.43 2.55 3.99
N THR A 81 -8.04 2.41 5.17
CA THR A 81 -8.86 3.46 5.78
C THR A 81 -8.19 4.10 6.99
N ASP A 82 -7.36 3.36 7.71
CA ASP A 82 -6.62 3.86 8.88
C ASP A 82 -5.41 2.99 9.18
N ILE A 83 -4.40 3.57 9.84
CA ILE A 83 -3.26 2.86 10.43
C ILE A 83 -3.50 2.80 11.94
N GLN A 84 -3.54 1.60 12.50
CA GLN A 84 -3.84 1.40 13.92
C GLN A 84 -2.59 1.47 14.77
N GLU A 85 -1.61 0.65 14.42
CA GLU A 85 -0.33 0.53 15.14
C GLU A 85 0.81 0.51 14.15
N ALA A 86 1.97 1.03 14.55
CA ALA A 86 3.18 1.00 13.76
C ALA A 86 4.41 0.76 14.63
N ASN A 87 5.35 -0.01 14.10
CA ASN A 87 6.65 -0.28 14.67
C ASN A 87 7.74 0.10 13.69
N TYR A 88 8.79 0.70 14.19
CA TYR A 88 10.02 0.90 13.44
C TYR A 88 10.89 -0.34 13.56
N ARG A 89 11.37 -0.89 12.44
CA ARG A 89 12.25 -2.07 12.40
C ARG A 89 13.59 -1.71 11.80
N VAL A 90 14.65 -1.96 12.55
CA VAL A 90 16.02 -1.88 12.07
C VAL A 90 16.33 -3.11 11.22
N ASP A 91 16.69 -2.91 9.95
CA ASP A 91 16.93 -4.00 8.99
C ASP A 91 18.02 -4.98 9.47
N THR A 92 19.15 -4.45 9.92
CA THR A 92 20.33 -5.25 10.29
C THR A 92 20.14 -6.13 11.53
N THR A 93 19.28 -5.71 12.47
CA THR A 93 19.09 -6.41 13.76
C THR A 93 17.70 -7.03 13.89
N SER A 94 16.78 -6.72 12.99
CA SER A 94 15.38 -7.11 13.05
C SER A 94 14.67 -6.73 14.38
N VAL A 95 15.17 -5.69 15.06
CA VAL A 95 14.58 -5.19 16.31
C VAL A 95 13.43 -4.26 16.00
N ASP A 96 12.27 -4.53 16.59
CA ASP A 96 11.07 -3.69 16.48
C ASP A 96 10.98 -2.72 17.65
N THR A 97 10.81 -1.43 17.35
CA THR A 97 10.54 -0.37 18.33
C THR A 97 9.15 0.19 18.09
N PRO A 98 8.24 0.11 19.07
CA PRO A 98 6.89 0.66 18.93
C PRO A 98 6.92 2.17 18.71
N MET A 99 6.08 2.63 17.77
CA MET A 99 5.90 4.06 17.48
C MET A 99 4.61 4.57 18.11
N THR A 100 4.64 5.79 18.62
CA THR A 100 3.46 6.43 19.24
C THR A 100 2.66 7.19 18.20
N ARG A 101 1.36 6.89 18.09
CA ARG A 101 0.43 7.68 17.29
C ARG A 101 0.11 8.99 17.98
N ILE A 102 0.30 10.11 17.28
CA ILE A 102 0.03 11.46 17.78
C ILE A 102 -1.10 12.13 17.00
N SER A 103 -1.72 13.13 17.62
CA SER A 103 -2.73 13.96 16.98
C SER A 103 -2.10 15.01 16.07
N ARG A 104 -2.93 15.59 15.18
CA ARG A 104 -2.52 16.72 14.34
C ARG A 104 -2.02 17.90 15.18
N SER A 105 -2.69 18.18 16.30
CA SER A 105 -2.34 19.30 17.19
C SER A 105 -0.96 19.09 17.82
N GLN A 106 -0.67 17.88 18.28
CA GLN A 106 0.65 17.53 18.82
C GLN A 106 1.74 17.65 17.75
N TYR A 107 1.50 17.15 16.53
CA TYR A 107 2.44 17.29 15.43
C TYR A 107 2.69 18.77 15.08
N GLN A 108 1.65 19.61 15.08
CA GLN A 108 1.79 21.04 14.81
C GLN A 108 2.59 21.77 15.88
N GLY A 109 2.56 21.28 17.12
CA GLY A 109 3.31 21.85 18.26
C GLY A 109 4.83 21.63 18.19
N PHE A 110 5.34 20.75 17.33
CA PHE A 110 6.78 20.58 17.17
C PHE A 110 7.39 21.80 16.47
N SER A 111 8.42 22.36 17.08
CA SER A 111 9.10 23.57 16.59
C SER A 111 9.89 23.29 15.29
N ASN A 112 10.53 22.13 15.21
CA ASN A 112 11.25 21.69 14.02
C ASN A 112 10.71 20.33 13.53
N LYS A 113 10.15 20.31 12.31
CA LYS A 113 9.54 19.13 11.70
C LYS A 113 10.50 18.38 10.76
N THR A 114 11.69 18.94 10.54
CA THR A 114 12.72 18.41 9.67
C THR A 114 13.90 17.81 10.43
N ASP A 115 13.81 17.73 11.76
CA ASP A 115 14.84 17.06 12.56
C ASP A 115 15.01 15.62 12.13
N LEU A 116 16.28 15.26 11.86
CA LEU A 116 16.64 13.92 11.39
C LEU A 116 16.88 13.00 12.60
N GLY A 117 16.43 11.77 12.48
CA GLY A 117 16.64 10.76 13.50
C GLY A 117 15.75 9.53 13.37
N LEU A 118 15.79 8.69 14.40
CA LEU A 118 14.95 7.51 14.49
C LEU A 118 13.47 7.93 14.67
N PRO A 119 12.56 7.56 13.78
CA PRO A 119 11.15 7.87 13.94
C PRO A 119 10.56 7.18 15.18
N THR A 120 10.03 7.95 16.10
CA THR A 120 9.40 7.43 17.33
C THR A 120 7.91 7.73 17.39
N GLN A 121 7.46 8.69 16.59
CA GLN A 121 6.07 9.13 16.57
C GLN A 121 5.57 9.25 15.14
N TYR A 122 4.26 9.09 14.96
CA TYR A 122 3.62 9.26 13.66
C TYR A 122 2.23 9.87 13.79
N TRP A 123 1.86 10.65 12.77
CA TRP A 123 0.53 11.19 12.60
C TRP A 123 -0.10 10.64 11.33
N VAL A 124 -1.37 10.21 11.43
CA VAL A 124 -2.14 9.65 10.32
C VAL A 124 -3.15 10.65 9.81
N GLN A 125 -3.08 10.96 8.54
CA GLN A 125 -4.05 11.80 7.83
C GLN A 125 -4.86 10.92 6.85
N ARG A 126 -6.18 10.96 6.99
CA ARG A 126 -7.11 10.21 6.16
C ARG A 126 -7.69 11.13 5.09
N PHE A 127 -7.50 10.77 3.84
CA PHE A 127 -8.14 11.38 2.69
C PHE A 127 -9.19 10.42 2.13
N ILE A 128 -9.98 10.88 1.16
CA ILE A 128 -11.01 10.06 0.53
C ILE A 128 -10.42 8.90 -0.30
N ASP A 129 -9.24 9.10 -0.85
CA ASP A 129 -8.55 8.20 -1.79
C ASP A 129 -7.31 7.55 -1.21
N LYS A 130 -6.77 8.08 -0.12
CA LYS A 130 -5.50 7.61 0.48
C LYS A 130 -5.41 7.91 1.97
N VAL A 131 -4.50 7.19 2.62
CA VAL A 131 -4.05 7.47 3.99
C VAL A 131 -2.59 7.88 3.93
N THR A 132 -2.25 8.98 4.58
CA THR A 132 -0.87 9.46 4.68
C THR A 132 -0.37 9.33 6.10
N MET A 133 0.79 8.72 6.27
CA MET A 133 1.53 8.63 7.53
C MET A 133 2.67 9.63 7.50
N THR A 134 2.67 10.55 8.45
CA THR A 134 3.75 11.53 8.62
C THR A 134 4.56 11.14 9.85
N LEU A 135 5.86 11.01 9.68
CA LEU A 135 6.78 10.58 10.73
C LEU A 135 7.36 11.76 11.48
N TYR A 136 7.70 11.54 12.75
CA TYR A 136 8.54 12.40 13.57
C TYR A 136 9.44 11.51 14.47
N LEU A 137 10.74 11.61 14.40
CA LEU A 137 11.65 12.39 13.57
C LEU A 137 11.64 11.91 12.10
N THR A 138 12.23 12.73 11.22
CA THR A 138 12.41 12.36 9.80
C THR A 138 13.60 11.39 9.67
N PRO A 139 13.44 10.22 9.01
CA PRO A 139 14.56 9.31 8.80
C PRO A 139 15.70 9.99 8.05
N GLY A 140 16.90 9.86 8.55
CA GLY A 140 18.13 10.32 7.89
C GLY A 140 18.80 9.20 7.08
N SER A 141 20.01 9.47 6.57
CA SER A 141 20.78 8.49 5.80
C SER A 141 21.20 7.26 6.63
N SER A 142 21.34 7.40 7.94
CA SER A 142 21.65 6.29 8.86
C SER A 142 20.49 5.30 9.04
N GLN A 143 19.27 5.66 8.66
CA GLN A 143 18.08 4.82 8.67
C GLN A 143 17.76 4.25 7.28
N ALA A 144 18.66 4.42 6.31
CA ALA A 144 18.47 3.87 4.98
C ALA A 144 18.47 2.33 5.01
N GLY A 145 17.41 1.72 4.51
CA GLY A 145 17.20 0.27 4.53
C GLY A 145 16.23 -0.20 5.63
N ASP A 146 16.01 0.60 6.68
CA ASP A 146 15.09 0.25 7.74
C ASP A 146 13.61 0.30 7.29
N PHE A 147 12.73 -0.38 8.04
CA PHE A 147 11.31 -0.54 7.69
C PHE A 147 10.39 0.05 8.74
N ILE A 148 9.17 0.38 8.30
CA ILE A 148 8.04 0.63 9.19
C ILE A 148 7.02 -0.45 8.94
N ASN A 149 6.80 -1.30 9.94
CA ASN A 149 5.74 -2.29 9.95
C ASN A 149 4.51 -1.68 10.60
N PHE A 150 3.35 -1.82 9.98
CA PHE A 150 2.13 -1.26 10.54
C PHE A 150 0.92 -2.18 10.30
N TYR A 151 -0.02 -2.12 11.24
CA TYR A 151 -1.34 -2.72 11.10
C TYR A 151 -2.33 -1.67 10.62
N TYR A 152 -3.13 -2.03 9.64
CA TYR A 152 -4.10 -1.10 9.06
C TYR A 152 -5.48 -1.71 8.93
N THR A 153 -6.50 -0.85 8.91
CA THR A 153 -7.87 -1.23 8.60
C THR A 153 -8.08 -1.08 7.11
N LYS A 154 -8.54 -2.14 6.46
CA LYS A 154 -8.88 -2.16 5.03
C LYS A 154 -10.41 -2.12 4.88
N ARG A 155 -10.89 -1.37 3.90
CA ARG A 155 -12.28 -1.47 3.45
C ARG A 155 -12.45 -2.80 2.70
N ILE A 156 -13.58 -3.46 2.91
CA ILE A 156 -13.96 -4.64 2.13
C ILE A 156 -14.09 -4.21 0.67
N ASP A 157 -13.40 -4.92 -0.23
CA ASP A 157 -13.45 -4.62 -1.66
C ASP A 157 -14.83 -4.99 -2.24
N ASP A 158 -15.34 -4.13 -3.12
CA ASP A 158 -16.57 -4.42 -3.87
C ASP A 158 -16.31 -5.56 -4.86
N VAL A 159 -17.30 -6.44 -5.00
CA VAL A 159 -17.21 -7.59 -5.91
C VAL A 159 -17.05 -7.16 -7.37
N GLY A 160 -17.58 -6.00 -7.75
CA GLY A 160 -17.48 -5.42 -9.10
C GLY A 160 -18.25 -6.22 -10.16
N ALA A 161 -18.06 -7.54 -10.23
CA ALA A 161 -18.76 -8.43 -11.16
C ALA A 161 -19.26 -9.70 -10.45
N TYR A 162 -20.37 -10.27 -10.93
CA TYR A 162 -21.01 -11.46 -10.34
C TYR A 162 -20.12 -12.73 -10.37
N THR A 163 -19.07 -12.74 -11.19
CA THR A 163 -18.10 -13.83 -11.30
C THR A 163 -16.96 -13.75 -10.29
N ASN A 164 -16.82 -12.63 -9.60
CA ASN A 164 -15.75 -12.41 -8.64
C ASN A 164 -16.12 -12.95 -7.25
N ALA A 165 -15.12 -13.44 -6.52
CA ALA A 165 -15.29 -13.81 -5.13
C ALA A 165 -15.42 -12.56 -4.24
N THR A 166 -16.24 -12.66 -3.20
CA THR A 166 -16.37 -11.60 -2.19
C THR A 166 -15.17 -11.60 -1.24
N ASP A 167 -14.72 -10.42 -0.83
CA ASP A 167 -13.70 -10.24 0.23
C ASP A 167 -14.30 -10.37 1.65
N VAL A 168 -15.48 -10.96 1.76
CA VAL A 168 -16.19 -11.13 3.02
C VAL A 168 -15.80 -12.43 3.70
N PRO A 169 -15.34 -12.41 4.97
CA PRO A 169 -15.02 -13.63 5.70
C PRO A 169 -16.21 -14.58 5.75
N TYR A 170 -15.97 -15.88 5.63
CA TYR A 170 -17.00 -16.93 5.58
C TYR A 170 -18.04 -16.83 6.72
N ARG A 171 -17.63 -16.40 7.90
CA ARG A 171 -18.53 -16.21 9.06
C ARG A 171 -19.63 -15.18 8.85
N PHE A 172 -19.50 -14.26 7.87
CA PHE A 172 -20.52 -13.25 7.54
C PHE A 172 -21.46 -13.69 6.41
N VAL A 173 -21.18 -14.78 5.71
CA VAL A 173 -22.00 -15.30 4.61
C VAL A 173 -23.47 -15.53 5.04
N PRO A 174 -23.79 -16.12 6.22
CA PRO A 174 -25.16 -16.27 6.67
C PRO A 174 -25.91 -14.93 6.82
N CYS A 175 -25.24 -13.89 7.32
CA CYS A 175 -25.84 -12.55 7.44
C CYS A 175 -26.14 -11.94 6.05
N MET A 176 -25.25 -12.15 5.07
CA MET A 176 -25.47 -11.68 3.70
C MET A 176 -26.66 -12.39 3.05
N ILE A 177 -26.76 -13.72 3.23
CA ILE A 177 -27.89 -14.50 2.70
C ILE A 177 -29.21 -14.01 3.30
N MET A 178 -29.29 -13.80 4.61
CA MET A 178 -30.47 -13.30 5.28
C MET A 178 -30.83 -11.88 4.83
N GLY A 179 -29.84 -11.00 4.70
CA GLY A 179 -30.05 -9.65 4.18
C GLY A 179 -30.60 -9.65 2.76
N LEU A 180 -30.04 -10.48 1.88
CA LEU A 180 -30.52 -10.63 0.51
C LEU A 180 -31.95 -11.20 0.46
N ALA A 181 -32.24 -12.23 1.26
CA ALA A 181 -33.58 -12.80 1.35
C ALA A 181 -34.62 -11.78 1.82
N TYR A 182 -34.26 -10.95 2.81
CA TYR A 182 -35.11 -9.85 3.27
C TYR A 182 -35.40 -8.84 2.16
N TYR A 183 -34.38 -8.39 1.43
CA TYR A 183 -34.55 -7.46 0.30
C TYR A 183 -35.41 -8.03 -0.82
N LEU A 184 -35.28 -9.32 -1.13
CA LEU A 184 -36.08 -9.99 -2.13
C LEU A 184 -37.56 -10.19 -1.70
N ALA A 185 -37.79 -10.35 -0.39
CA ALA A 185 -39.16 -10.52 0.15
C ALA A 185 -39.96 -9.21 0.19
N ILE A 186 -39.31 -8.04 0.17
CA ILE A 186 -39.98 -6.72 0.16
C ILE A 186 -40.39 -6.30 -1.26
N LYS A 187 -39.85 -6.95 -2.29
CA LYS A 187 -40.16 -6.66 -3.69
C LYS A 187 -41.29 -7.50 -4.21
#